data_48e18266408aca6a0fc2a369c9a8e666
#
_entry.id   48e18266408aca6a0fc2a369c9a8e666
#
_cell.length_a   1.000
_cell.length_b   1.000
_cell.length_c   1.000
_cell.angle_alpha   90.00
_cell.angle_beta   90.00
_cell.angle_gamma   90.00
#
_symmetry.space_group_name_H-M   'P 1'
#
loop_
_entity.id
_entity.type
_entity.pdbx_description
1 polymer ?
#
loop_
_entity_poly.entity_id
_entity_poly.type
_entity_poly.pdbx_seq_one_letter_code
_entity_poly.pdbx_strand_id
1 'polypeptide(L)'
;EYTKGTTKTLQEGQNGLRRVTMQNVYDTNGALLEQTILSTETIREPVNKKVVVGTKKVTKYGAAAYIGGSGQFIWPVPGYRNCSRWYSSGHKGVDICASAGTPIYASAGGTVTKAGYNKAGAGTGYGYSVIISHSGGYTTVYAHCLSLAVSAGQTVRQGQLIGYVGSTGRSSGNH
;
A
#
# COMPACT_ATOMS: atom_id res chain seq x y z
N GLU A 1 2.18 5.32 13.64
CA GLU A 1 1.90 6.20 12.51
C GLU A 1 0.81 5.59 11.62
N TYR A 2 -0.14 6.42 11.18
CA TYR A 2 -1.26 5.98 10.34
C TYR A 2 -1.05 6.41 8.89
N THR A 3 -1.47 5.56 7.97
CA THR A 3 -1.37 5.77 6.52
C THR A 3 -2.23 6.94 6.03
N LYS A 4 -1.77 7.69 5.03
CA LYS A 4 -2.56 8.77 4.42
C LYS A 4 -3.91 8.24 3.94
N GLY A 5 -4.99 8.90 4.33
CA GLY A 5 -6.36 8.51 4.01
C GLY A 5 -7.02 7.58 5.04
N THR A 6 -6.28 7.08 6.04
CA THR A 6 -6.90 6.41 7.18
C THR A 6 -7.21 7.42 8.28
N THR A 7 -8.34 7.25 8.96
CA THR A 7 -8.72 8.03 10.14
C THR A 7 -8.98 7.08 11.30
N LYS A 8 -8.53 7.48 12.49
CA LYS A 8 -8.90 6.81 13.73
C LYS A 8 -9.52 7.83 14.66
N THR A 9 -10.75 7.60 15.06
CA THR A 9 -11.40 8.44 16.09
C THR A 9 -10.80 8.08 17.44
N LEU A 10 -10.24 9.10 18.12
CA LEU A 10 -9.73 8.98 19.49
C LEU A 10 -10.81 9.31 20.51
N GLN A 11 -11.73 10.20 20.13
CA GLN A 11 -12.82 10.68 20.98
C GLN A 11 -13.98 11.08 20.08
N GLU A 12 -15.17 10.55 20.34
CA GLU A 12 -16.38 10.99 19.66
C GLU A 12 -16.79 12.36 20.17
N GLY A 13 -17.31 13.19 19.25
CA GLY A 13 -17.90 14.47 19.59
C GLY A 13 -19.26 14.27 20.25
N GLN A 14 -19.61 15.18 21.13
CA GLN A 14 -20.93 15.22 21.77
C GLN A 14 -21.46 16.64 21.74
N ASN A 15 -22.70 16.80 21.28
CA ASN A 15 -23.32 18.12 21.25
C ASN A 15 -23.55 18.64 22.67
N GLY A 16 -23.26 19.90 22.87
CA GLY A 16 -23.66 20.60 24.09
C GLY A 16 -25.18 20.66 24.20
N LEU A 17 -25.67 20.89 25.42
CA LEU A 17 -27.08 21.08 25.71
C LEU A 17 -27.22 22.34 26.54
N ARG A 18 -28.09 23.24 26.11
CA ARG A 18 -28.44 24.46 26.85
C ARG A 18 -29.93 24.47 27.13
N ARG A 19 -30.30 24.93 28.31
CA ARG A 19 -31.67 25.32 28.66
C ARG A 19 -31.81 26.81 28.43
N VAL A 20 -32.77 27.19 27.61
CA VAL A 20 -33.10 28.61 27.37
C VAL A 20 -34.50 28.84 27.88
N THR A 21 -34.67 29.79 28.81
CA THR A 21 -35.97 30.25 29.27
C THR A 21 -36.32 31.53 28.54
N MET A 22 -37.46 31.53 27.86
CA MET A 22 -37.92 32.66 27.06
C MET A 22 -39.28 33.12 27.52
N GLN A 23 -39.51 34.40 27.45
CA GLN A 23 -40.82 35.03 27.57
C GLN A 23 -41.33 35.39 26.18
N ASN A 24 -42.52 34.92 25.87
CA ASN A 24 -43.21 35.25 24.62
C ASN A 24 -44.44 36.08 24.94
N VAL A 25 -44.63 37.17 24.21
CA VAL A 25 -45.81 38.01 24.27
C VAL A 25 -46.62 37.81 22.99
N TYR A 26 -47.88 37.52 23.12
CA TYR A 26 -48.79 37.28 22.00
C TYR A 26 -49.90 38.32 21.93
N ASP A 27 -50.40 38.64 20.76
CA ASP A 27 -51.61 39.43 20.57
C ASP A 27 -52.87 38.63 20.92
N THR A 28 -54.02 39.30 20.85
CA THR A 28 -55.35 38.69 21.09
C THR A 28 -55.74 37.63 20.06
N ASN A 29 -55.05 37.54 18.92
CA ASN A 29 -55.26 36.59 17.85
C ASN A 29 -54.24 35.41 17.90
N GLY A 30 -53.32 35.41 18.88
CA GLY A 30 -52.31 34.40 19.08
C GLY A 30 -51.05 34.58 18.22
N ALA A 31 -50.85 35.74 17.60
CA ALA A 31 -49.62 36.06 16.91
C ALA A 31 -48.53 36.51 17.89
N LEU A 32 -47.29 35.96 17.72
CA LEU A 32 -46.16 36.31 18.55
C LEU A 32 -45.72 37.75 18.27
N LEU A 33 -45.83 38.61 19.30
CA LEU A 33 -45.43 40.02 19.22
C LEU A 33 -43.99 40.25 19.66
N GLU A 34 -43.57 39.56 20.72
CA GLU A 34 -42.22 39.73 21.28
C GLU A 34 -41.71 38.42 21.87
N GLN A 35 -40.42 38.18 21.75
CA GLN A 35 -39.73 37.06 22.37
C GLN A 35 -38.46 37.56 23.05
N THR A 36 -38.37 37.36 24.35
CA THR A 36 -37.22 37.78 25.16
C THR A 36 -36.60 36.58 25.86
N ILE A 37 -35.28 36.40 25.74
CA ILE A 37 -34.52 35.37 26.47
C ILE A 37 -34.32 35.88 27.91
N LEU A 38 -34.89 35.20 28.86
CA LEU A 38 -34.77 35.53 30.27
C LEU A 38 -33.53 34.94 30.93
N SER A 39 -33.18 33.69 30.52
CA SER A 39 -31.98 33.03 31.03
C SER A 39 -31.46 31.99 30.06
N THR A 40 -30.15 31.72 30.13
CA THR A 40 -29.50 30.60 29.43
C THR A 40 -28.61 29.86 30.41
N GLU A 41 -28.84 28.56 30.56
CA GLU A 41 -28.08 27.67 31.42
C GLU A 41 -27.43 26.57 30.56
N THR A 42 -26.12 26.37 30.66
CA THR A 42 -25.45 25.27 30.00
C THR A 42 -25.61 24.00 30.85
N ILE A 43 -26.37 23.05 30.35
CA ILE A 43 -26.59 21.74 30.99
C ILE A 43 -25.41 20.79 30.72
N ARG A 44 -24.84 20.88 29.54
CA ARG A 44 -23.71 20.08 29.14
C ARG A 44 -22.85 20.83 28.11
N GLU A 45 -21.55 20.90 28.37
CA GLU A 45 -20.62 21.49 27.40
C GLU A 45 -20.43 20.55 26.17
N PRO A 46 -20.24 21.14 24.99
CA PRO A 46 -19.92 20.35 23.80
C PRO A 46 -18.54 19.71 23.92
N VAL A 47 -18.41 18.48 23.45
CA VAL A 47 -17.15 17.76 23.36
C VAL A 47 -16.75 17.65 21.91
N ASN A 48 -15.58 18.14 21.57
CA ASN A 48 -15.09 18.08 20.20
C ASN A 48 -14.65 16.66 19.83
N LYS A 49 -15.06 16.22 18.64
CA LYS A 49 -14.53 14.98 18.06
C LYS A 49 -13.04 15.13 17.81
N LYS A 50 -12.24 14.18 18.32
CA LYS A 50 -10.80 14.09 18.04
C LYS A 50 -10.53 12.92 17.12
N VAL A 51 -9.90 13.20 15.99
CA VAL A 51 -9.50 12.20 15.01
C VAL A 51 -8.01 12.31 14.73
N VAL A 52 -7.35 11.18 14.57
CA VAL A 52 -6.00 11.12 14.00
C VAL A 52 -6.16 10.83 12.51
N VAL A 53 -5.61 11.70 11.69
CA VAL A 53 -5.54 11.51 10.24
C VAL A 53 -4.15 11.05 9.88
N GLY A 54 -4.05 9.92 9.18
CA GLY A 54 -2.79 9.43 8.65
C GLY A 54 -2.24 10.40 7.61
N THR A 55 -1.06 10.94 7.87
CA THR A 55 -0.34 11.83 6.94
C THR A 55 0.77 11.09 6.19
N LYS A 56 1.13 9.88 6.65
CA LYS A 56 2.15 9.08 5.99
C LYS A 56 1.70 8.78 4.57
N LYS A 57 2.35 9.36 3.59
CA LYS A 57 2.23 8.91 2.21
C LYS A 57 2.64 7.44 2.19
N VAL A 58 1.67 6.56 2.12
CA VAL A 58 1.95 5.23 1.58
C VAL A 58 2.13 5.48 0.10
N THR A 59 3.33 5.36 -0.38
CA THR A 59 3.49 4.82 -1.71
C THR A 59 2.70 3.52 -1.69
N LYS A 60 1.90 3.23 -2.67
CA LYS A 60 0.97 2.08 -2.80
C LYS A 60 1.58 0.72 -2.38
N TYR A 61 2.85 0.72 -2.08
CA TYR A 61 3.71 -0.35 -1.61
C TYR A 61 4.67 0.24 -0.59
N GLY A 62 4.40 0.28 0.70
CA GLY A 62 5.21 0.78 1.81
C GLY A 62 6.58 1.39 1.47
N ALA A 63 7.24 2.11 2.31
CA ALA A 63 8.60 2.59 2.02
C ALA A 63 9.40 1.37 1.55
N ALA A 64 9.60 1.27 0.21
CA ALA A 64 10.17 0.09 -0.38
C ALA A 64 11.51 -0.16 0.29
N ALA A 65 11.64 -1.29 0.96
CA ALA A 65 12.92 -1.67 1.52
C ALA A 65 13.94 -1.58 0.37
N TYR A 66 14.98 -0.79 0.58
CA TYR A 66 16.04 -0.56 -0.38
C TYR A 66 17.33 -1.12 0.18
N ILE A 67 17.93 -2.04 -0.53
CA ILE A 67 19.14 -2.73 -0.05
C ILE A 67 20.45 -2.10 -0.54
N GLY A 68 20.36 -1.05 -1.38
CA GLY A 68 21.54 -0.48 -2.04
C GLY A 68 22.18 -1.44 -3.05
N GLY A 69 23.03 -0.90 -3.89
CA GLY A 69 23.80 -1.68 -4.85
C GLY A 69 24.80 -0.78 -5.59
N SER A 70 25.96 -1.30 -5.94
CA SER A 70 27.05 -0.57 -6.62
C SER A 70 27.43 -1.17 -7.97
N GLY A 71 26.91 -2.33 -8.33
CA GLY A 71 27.13 -2.95 -9.64
C GLY A 71 26.02 -2.64 -10.64
N GLN A 72 26.21 -3.00 -11.91
CA GLN A 72 25.18 -2.89 -12.94
C GLN A 72 23.91 -3.68 -12.54
N PHE A 73 24.10 -4.90 -12.01
CA PHE A 73 23.04 -5.73 -11.44
C PHE A 73 23.44 -6.24 -10.06
N ILE A 74 22.47 -6.27 -9.14
CA ILE A 74 22.63 -6.90 -7.84
C ILE A 74 21.81 -8.19 -7.75
N TRP A 75 22.17 -9.03 -6.79
CA TRP A 75 21.44 -10.26 -6.51
C TRP A 75 20.06 -9.94 -5.91
N PRO A 76 18.96 -10.46 -6.49
CA PRO A 76 17.61 -9.98 -6.15
C PRO A 76 17.07 -10.51 -4.81
N VAL A 77 17.68 -11.58 -4.25
CA VAL A 77 17.24 -12.19 -2.98
C VAL A 77 18.44 -12.27 -2.03
N PRO A 78 18.74 -11.18 -1.29
CA PRO A 78 19.90 -11.09 -0.40
C PRO A 78 19.88 -12.18 0.66
N GLY A 79 21.05 -12.75 0.94
CA GLY A 79 21.21 -13.82 1.92
C GLY A 79 20.93 -15.24 1.38
N TYR A 80 20.25 -15.36 0.25
CA TYR A 80 19.93 -16.65 -0.37
C TYR A 80 20.83 -16.88 -1.59
N ARG A 81 21.62 -17.95 -1.57
CA ARG A 81 22.56 -18.33 -2.65
C ARG A 81 22.31 -19.75 -3.17
N ASN A 82 21.33 -20.45 -2.58
CA ASN A 82 20.97 -21.79 -3.03
C ASN A 82 20.12 -21.69 -4.29
N CYS A 83 20.61 -22.24 -5.39
CA CYS A 83 19.95 -22.28 -6.69
C CYS A 83 19.67 -23.73 -7.06
N SER A 84 18.41 -24.08 -7.24
CA SER A 84 18.01 -25.42 -7.69
C SER A 84 18.30 -25.65 -9.17
N ARG A 85 18.29 -24.59 -9.99
CA ARG A 85 18.62 -24.62 -11.41
C ARG A 85 19.39 -23.37 -11.84
N TRP A 86 20.42 -23.59 -12.63
CA TRP A 86 21.20 -22.54 -13.28
C TRP A 86 20.78 -22.37 -14.74
N TYR A 87 21.18 -21.26 -15.35
CA TYR A 87 20.96 -20.98 -16.77
C TYR A 87 21.55 -22.11 -17.65
N SER A 88 20.75 -22.59 -18.61
CA SER A 88 21.12 -23.61 -19.56
C SER A 88 20.32 -23.46 -20.86
N SER A 89 20.62 -24.33 -21.86
CA SER A 89 19.81 -24.35 -23.08
C SER A 89 18.33 -24.64 -22.85
N GLY A 90 18.03 -25.47 -21.84
CA GLY A 90 16.65 -25.83 -21.45
C GLY A 90 16.05 -24.99 -20.33
N HIS A 91 16.80 -24.04 -19.74
CA HIS A 91 16.35 -23.20 -18.67
C HIS A 91 16.95 -21.79 -18.78
N LYS A 92 16.13 -20.83 -19.19
CA LYS A 92 16.57 -19.45 -19.48
C LYS A 92 16.50 -18.53 -18.26
N GLY A 93 16.87 -19.02 -17.08
CA GLY A 93 16.84 -18.30 -15.81
C GLY A 93 17.72 -18.95 -14.76
N VAL A 94 17.63 -18.42 -13.53
CA VAL A 94 18.24 -18.98 -12.33
C VAL A 94 17.14 -19.12 -11.29
N ASP A 95 16.93 -20.35 -10.80
CA ASP A 95 15.92 -20.64 -9.79
C ASP A 95 16.55 -20.48 -8.39
N ILE A 96 16.32 -19.33 -7.76
CA ILE A 96 16.86 -18.99 -6.45
C ILE A 96 15.90 -19.48 -5.37
N CYS A 97 16.28 -20.52 -4.63
CA CYS A 97 15.45 -21.09 -3.59
C CYS A 97 15.46 -20.21 -2.32
N ALA A 98 14.28 -19.84 -1.85
CA ALA A 98 14.08 -19.11 -0.60
C ALA A 98 12.69 -19.42 -0.03
N SER A 99 12.49 -19.17 1.26
CA SER A 99 11.18 -19.35 1.90
C SER A 99 10.12 -18.45 1.27
N ALA A 100 8.88 -18.91 1.21
CA ALA A 100 7.75 -18.08 0.80
C ALA A 100 7.69 -16.79 1.63
N GLY A 101 7.41 -15.67 0.98
CA GLY A 101 7.38 -14.36 1.63
C GLY A 101 8.73 -13.68 1.78
N THR A 102 9.84 -14.31 1.37
CA THR A 102 11.16 -13.65 1.31
C THR A 102 11.11 -12.48 0.34
N PRO A 103 11.61 -11.27 0.70
CA PRO A 103 11.59 -10.12 -0.18
C PRO A 103 12.45 -10.31 -1.45
N ILE A 104 11.90 -9.86 -2.58
CA ILE A 104 12.58 -9.79 -3.89
C ILE A 104 12.85 -8.34 -4.23
N TYR A 105 14.06 -8.03 -4.66
CA TYR A 105 14.48 -6.68 -4.98
C TYR A 105 14.86 -6.55 -6.47
N ALA A 106 14.62 -5.37 -7.04
CA ALA A 106 15.01 -5.08 -8.42
C ALA A 106 16.53 -5.17 -8.59
N SER A 107 16.99 -6.02 -9.49
CA SER A 107 18.43 -6.22 -9.74
C SER A 107 19.11 -4.99 -10.31
N ALA A 108 18.37 -4.12 -11.03
CA ALA A 108 18.81 -2.82 -11.53
C ALA A 108 17.64 -1.84 -11.56
N GLY A 109 17.93 -0.54 -11.67
CA GLY A 109 16.93 0.49 -11.88
C GLY A 109 16.30 0.38 -13.28
N GLY A 110 15.02 0.72 -13.41
CA GLY A 110 14.32 0.63 -14.70
C GLY A 110 12.83 0.90 -14.58
N THR A 111 12.10 0.58 -15.65
CA THR A 111 10.64 0.71 -15.71
C THR A 111 9.98 -0.67 -15.70
N VAL A 112 9.02 -0.86 -14.82
CA VAL A 112 8.21 -2.08 -14.77
C VAL A 112 7.33 -2.13 -16.00
N THR A 113 7.60 -3.04 -16.92
CA THR A 113 6.81 -3.22 -18.14
C THR A 113 5.61 -4.13 -17.92
N LYS A 114 5.73 -5.08 -17.00
CA LYS A 114 4.63 -5.97 -16.58
C LYS A 114 4.71 -6.23 -15.08
N ALA A 115 3.55 -6.27 -14.42
CA ALA A 115 3.36 -6.71 -13.05
C ALA A 115 1.97 -7.31 -12.92
N GLY A 116 1.87 -8.61 -12.65
CA GLY A 116 0.59 -9.31 -12.57
C GLY A 116 0.70 -10.81 -12.73
N TYR A 117 -0.46 -11.48 -12.77
CA TYR A 117 -0.52 -12.91 -12.95
C TYR A 117 -0.41 -13.29 -14.43
N ASN A 118 0.55 -14.15 -14.74
CA ASN A 118 0.78 -14.71 -16.08
C ASN A 118 0.36 -16.18 -16.07
N LYS A 119 -0.74 -16.49 -16.78
CA LYS A 119 -1.25 -17.86 -16.88
C LYS A 119 -0.30 -18.74 -17.71
N ALA A 120 -0.25 -20.02 -17.38
CA ALA A 120 0.39 -21.01 -18.22
C ALA A 120 -0.36 -21.10 -19.56
N GLY A 121 0.34 -20.81 -20.63
CA GLY A 121 -0.11 -20.83 -22.02
C GLY A 121 0.97 -20.17 -22.84
N ALA A 122 1.35 -20.70 -23.98
CA ALA A 122 2.46 -20.20 -24.80
C ALA A 122 3.84 -20.10 -24.05
N GLY A 123 4.13 -21.08 -23.18
CA GLY A 123 5.49 -21.35 -22.70
C GLY A 123 5.98 -20.59 -21.47
N THR A 124 5.23 -19.70 -20.87
CA THR A 124 5.77 -18.88 -19.80
C THR A 124 5.38 -19.30 -18.39
N GLY A 125 4.11 -19.55 -18.08
CA GLY A 125 3.67 -20.08 -16.77
C GLY A 125 4.25 -19.40 -15.52
N TYR A 126 4.65 -18.11 -15.60
CA TYR A 126 5.38 -17.40 -14.54
C TYR A 126 4.56 -17.12 -13.27
N GLY A 127 3.24 -17.35 -13.28
CA GLY A 127 2.39 -16.98 -12.17
C GLY A 127 2.40 -15.47 -11.93
N TYR A 128 2.39 -15.03 -10.67
CA TYR A 128 2.66 -13.64 -10.37
C TYR A 128 4.10 -13.30 -10.72
N SER A 129 4.27 -12.27 -11.54
CA SER A 129 5.58 -11.91 -12.07
C SER A 129 5.75 -10.41 -12.26
N VAL A 130 7.01 -9.96 -12.17
CA VAL A 130 7.44 -8.61 -12.49
C VAL A 130 8.43 -8.69 -13.64
N ILE A 131 8.29 -7.82 -14.65
CA ILE A 131 9.23 -7.65 -15.74
C ILE A 131 9.67 -6.18 -15.75
N ILE A 132 10.98 -5.96 -15.73
CA ILE A 132 11.58 -4.63 -15.68
C ILE A 132 12.49 -4.45 -16.89
N SER A 133 12.27 -3.37 -17.65
CA SER A 133 13.18 -2.90 -18.70
C SER A 133 14.18 -1.92 -18.11
N HIS A 134 15.45 -2.13 -18.42
CA HIS A 134 16.58 -1.36 -17.90
C HIS A 134 17.29 -0.57 -19.03
N SER A 135 18.15 0.35 -18.67
CA SER A 135 19.06 0.99 -19.61
C SER A 135 19.99 -0.05 -20.27
N GLY A 136 20.47 0.28 -21.46
CA GLY A 136 21.35 -0.63 -22.23
C GLY A 136 20.63 -1.82 -22.85
N GLY A 137 19.28 -1.82 -22.93
CA GLY A 137 18.50 -2.86 -23.61
C GLY A 137 18.29 -4.15 -22.79
N TYR A 138 18.64 -4.15 -21.52
CA TYR A 138 18.45 -5.31 -20.63
C TYR A 138 17.02 -5.40 -20.12
N THR A 139 16.60 -6.62 -19.84
CA THR A 139 15.31 -6.92 -19.21
C THR A 139 15.50 -7.97 -18.13
N THR A 140 14.92 -7.77 -16.95
CA THR A 140 14.87 -8.79 -15.90
C THR A 140 13.46 -9.28 -15.68
N VAL A 141 13.31 -10.56 -15.38
CA VAL A 141 12.04 -11.23 -15.08
C VAL A 141 12.14 -11.85 -13.68
N TYR A 142 11.15 -11.56 -12.85
CA TYR A 142 11.00 -12.15 -11.52
C TYR A 142 9.68 -12.90 -11.50
N ALA A 143 9.78 -14.23 -11.48
CA ALA A 143 8.64 -15.12 -11.64
C ALA A 143 8.22 -15.77 -10.31
N HIS A 144 7.10 -16.50 -10.35
CA HIS A 144 6.58 -17.33 -9.27
C HIS A 144 6.33 -16.62 -7.95
N CYS A 145 6.20 -15.26 -7.98
CA CYS A 145 6.00 -14.45 -6.78
C CYS A 145 4.74 -14.87 -6.01
N LEU A 146 4.80 -14.80 -4.68
CA LEU A 146 3.65 -14.92 -3.80
C LEU A 146 2.73 -13.69 -3.95
N SER A 147 3.36 -12.51 -3.97
CA SER A 147 2.69 -11.22 -4.15
C SER A 147 3.64 -10.20 -4.75
N LEU A 148 3.08 -9.13 -5.31
CA LEU A 148 3.83 -8.07 -5.98
C LEU A 148 3.77 -6.78 -5.17
N ALA A 149 4.89 -6.05 -5.12
CA ALA A 149 5.04 -4.77 -4.45
C ALA A 149 5.12 -3.58 -5.41
N VAL A 150 4.93 -3.81 -6.71
CA VAL A 150 5.00 -2.81 -7.78
C VAL A 150 3.88 -3.01 -8.80
N SER A 151 3.65 -2.00 -9.63
CA SER A 151 2.69 -2.02 -10.74
C SER A 151 3.37 -1.73 -12.07
N ALA A 152 2.77 -2.18 -13.16
CA ALA A 152 3.21 -1.83 -14.52
C ALA A 152 3.22 -0.29 -14.71
N GLY A 153 4.21 0.19 -15.43
CA GLY A 153 4.49 1.63 -15.63
C GLY A 153 5.28 2.29 -14.50
N GLN A 154 5.50 1.62 -13.38
CA GLN A 154 6.27 2.20 -12.27
C GLN A 154 7.76 2.22 -12.57
N THR A 155 8.44 3.34 -12.28
CA THR A 155 9.91 3.39 -12.25
C THR A 155 10.40 2.87 -10.90
N VAL A 156 11.40 1.98 -10.93
CA VAL A 156 12.04 1.41 -9.76
C VAL A 156 13.54 1.69 -9.77
N ARG A 157 14.13 1.79 -8.57
CA ARG A 157 15.59 1.87 -8.40
C ARG A 157 16.17 0.48 -8.20
N GLN A 158 17.46 0.31 -8.50
CA GLN A 158 18.20 -0.89 -8.09
C GLN A 158 18.04 -1.10 -6.58
N GLY A 159 17.79 -2.34 -6.16
CA GLY A 159 17.56 -2.67 -4.76
C GLY A 159 16.20 -2.26 -4.18
N GLN A 160 15.28 -1.80 -5.01
CA GLN A 160 13.91 -1.53 -4.55
C GLN A 160 13.11 -2.83 -4.43
N LEU A 161 12.35 -2.97 -3.35
CA LEU A 161 11.42 -4.08 -3.17
C LEU A 161 10.38 -4.12 -4.30
N ILE A 162 10.24 -5.27 -4.94
CA ILE A 162 9.33 -5.48 -6.08
C ILE A 162 8.31 -6.60 -5.88
N GLY A 163 8.55 -7.51 -4.94
CA GLY A 163 7.66 -8.63 -4.64
C GLY A 163 8.21 -9.54 -3.57
N TYR A 164 7.60 -10.69 -3.43
CA TYR A 164 7.95 -11.69 -2.44
C TYR A 164 8.00 -13.08 -3.07
N VAL A 165 8.98 -13.90 -2.67
CA VAL A 165 9.17 -15.27 -3.15
C VAL A 165 7.92 -16.10 -2.89
N GLY A 166 7.55 -16.93 -3.85
CA GLY A 166 6.43 -17.84 -3.79
C GLY A 166 6.62 -19.05 -4.69
N SER A 167 5.50 -19.64 -5.10
CA SER A 167 5.46 -20.81 -5.99
C SER A 167 4.23 -20.75 -6.90
N THR A 168 3.84 -19.56 -7.35
CA THR A 168 2.66 -19.37 -8.21
C THR A 168 2.96 -19.71 -9.66
N GLY A 169 1.93 -20.08 -10.43
CA GLY A 169 2.12 -20.51 -11.81
C GLY A 169 2.65 -21.93 -11.94
N ARG A 170 3.55 -22.17 -12.92
CA ARG A 170 4.16 -23.48 -13.14
C ARG A 170 5.46 -23.60 -12.33
N SER A 171 5.33 -23.92 -11.07
CA SER A 171 6.44 -24.04 -10.12
C SER A 171 6.25 -25.28 -9.26
N SER A 172 7.34 -25.95 -8.87
CA SER A 172 7.34 -27.13 -8.00
C SER A 172 7.72 -26.81 -6.55
N GLY A 173 8.07 -25.56 -6.24
CA GLY A 173 8.50 -25.14 -4.91
C GLY A 173 8.86 -23.64 -4.88
N ASN A 174 9.09 -23.12 -3.68
CA ASN A 174 9.39 -21.70 -3.51
C ASN A 174 10.76 -21.31 -4.08
N HIS A 175 10.78 -20.46 -5.11
CA HIS A 175 12.00 -19.94 -5.72
C HIS A 175 11.77 -18.63 -6.42
#